data_471a48168ebb08df0cb240180342a51b
#
_entry.id   471a48168ebb08df0cb240180342a51b
#
_cell.length_a   1.000
_cell.length_b   1.000
_cell.length_c   1.000
_cell.angle_alpha   90.00
_cell.angle_beta   90.00
_cell.angle_gamma   90.00
#
_symmetry.space_group_name_H-M   'P 1'
#
loop_
_entity.id
_entity.type
_entity.pdbx_description
1 polymer ?
#
loop_
_entity_poly.entity_id
_entity_poly.type
_entity_poly.pdbx_seq_one_letter_code
_entity_poly.pdbx_strand_id
1 'polypeptide(L)'
;MSIFREYDVRGVVGKDLTPDVAQSIGRAYGTMAGQRGCRTVALGRDGRLTSPDLRDRVLAGITATGVNVVDIGVCPTPLLYFALYALPVDGGVMVTGSHNAAEYNGFKMCLGKMALHGEDVQELKRLIEAGAYVSGSGTVSTAMVIPLYLRYLKEHFAGVDGQGLHVVVDCGNGAASLVAKAALEQLGCRVTVLYDDLDGRFPNHHPDPTVVENLQDLVQAVRHHRADAGIAYDGDADRIGTIDEQGTIIWGDRLLLIFARDLLGDRPGSTIVSEVKASQCLYEDIRKRGGNGIMWKTGHSVMKAKMKEENAPLAGEMSGHMFFADRYFGYDDAIYASCRLIEILSKTQAPFSSLLADLPPTQVTPEIRVDCPDDVKFFVVETLRARLVEAAGQSPSPDARHSKPVIREVVTIDGVRVSFDEGWGLIRASNTQPALVLRFEATSPERLQAIRTYLEEELEACCNAMKHRSFSFCHSRRLSPILDY
;
A
#
# COMPACT_ATOMS: atom_id res chain seq x y z
N MET A 1 4.00 8.85 21.35
CA MET A 1 4.23 8.18 20.06
C MET A 1 4.60 9.26 19.04
N SER A 2 5.63 9.09 18.23
CA SER A 2 6.01 10.12 17.23
C SER A 2 5.03 10.08 16.06
N ILE A 3 4.54 11.25 15.60
CA ILE A 3 3.72 11.37 14.38
C ILE A 3 4.57 11.20 13.12
N PHE A 4 5.89 11.37 13.21
CA PHE A 4 6.84 11.21 12.11
C PHE A 4 7.17 9.73 11.95
N ARG A 5 6.59 9.10 10.92
CA ARG A 5 6.77 7.69 10.57
C ARG A 5 7.85 7.54 9.51
N GLU A 6 8.06 6.30 9.04
CA GLU A 6 9.06 6.01 8.01
C GLU A 6 8.73 6.64 6.66
N TYR A 7 7.45 6.77 6.30
CA TYR A 7 7.00 7.15 4.96
C TYR A 7 6.09 8.39 4.92
N ASP A 8 5.56 8.82 6.05
CA ASP A 8 4.60 9.92 6.15
C ASP A 8 4.58 10.51 7.56
N VAL A 9 3.79 11.56 7.72
CA VAL A 9 3.42 12.10 9.03
C VAL A 9 1.97 11.73 9.29
N ARG A 10 1.68 11.08 10.44
CA ARG A 10 0.34 10.60 10.75
C ARG A 10 0.06 10.65 12.26
N GLY A 11 -1.14 11.12 12.64
CA GLY A 11 -1.53 11.21 14.03
C GLY A 11 -3.03 11.39 14.23
N VAL A 12 -3.47 11.31 15.49
CA VAL A 12 -4.86 11.61 15.90
C VAL A 12 -5.03 13.12 15.95
N VAL A 13 -6.04 13.63 15.21
CA VAL A 13 -6.30 15.07 15.13
C VAL A 13 -6.79 15.59 16.48
N GLY A 14 -6.28 16.76 16.88
CA GLY A 14 -6.56 17.39 18.16
C GLY A 14 -5.74 16.84 19.34
N LYS A 15 -5.07 15.69 19.17
CA LYS A 15 -4.17 15.11 20.16
C LYS A 15 -2.71 15.20 19.73
N ASP A 16 -2.37 14.50 18.67
CA ASP A 16 -1.01 14.41 18.15
C ASP A 16 -0.79 15.41 17.00
N LEU A 17 -1.82 15.63 16.20
CA LEU A 17 -1.84 16.48 15.03
C LEU A 17 -2.74 17.68 15.30
N THR A 18 -2.16 18.75 15.85
CA THR A 18 -2.84 20.02 16.13
C THR A 18 -2.68 21.00 14.96
N PRO A 19 -3.50 22.10 14.89
CA PRO A 19 -3.32 23.15 13.89
C PRO A 19 -1.91 23.75 13.88
N ASP A 20 -1.28 23.93 15.05
CA ASP A 20 0.07 24.49 15.16
C ASP A 20 1.13 23.51 14.64
N VAL A 21 0.96 22.23 14.92
CA VAL A 21 1.82 21.16 14.38
C VAL A 21 1.70 21.12 12.86
N ALA A 22 0.49 21.20 12.30
CA ALA A 22 0.27 21.23 10.85
C ALA A 22 0.94 22.46 10.20
N GLN A 23 0.84 23.63 10.81
CA GLN A 23 1.51 24.85 10.32
C GLN A 23 3.05 24.72 10.39
N SER A 24 3.57 24.13 11.46
CA SER A 24 5.01 23.86 11.62
C SER A 24 5.51 22.86 10.57
N ILE A 25 4.74 21.83 10.24
CA ILE A 25 5.04 20.90 9.14
C ILE A 25 5.08 21.65 7.82
N GLY A 26 4.10 22.53 7.53
CA GLY A 26 4.11 23.38 6.34
C GLY A 26 5.36 24.27 6.24
N ARG A 27 5.78 24.89 7.35
CA ARG A 27 7.00 25.71 7.39
C ARG A 27 8.27 24.89 7.18
N ALA A 28 8.37 23.73 7.82
CA ALA A 28 9.53 22.85 7.65
C ALA A 28 9.60 22.32 6.22
N TYR A 29 8.49 21.84 5.67
CA TYR A 29 8.42 21.37 4.27
C TYR A 29 8.79 22.51 3.29
N GLY A 30 8.20 23.70 3.45
CA GLY A 30 8.53 24.86 2.59
C GLY A 30 9.99 25.27 2.69
N THR A 31 10.61 25.19 3.89
CA THR A 31 12.03 25.42 4.10
C THR A 31 12.88 24.41 3.33
N MET A 32 12.60 23.10 3.50
CA MET A 32 13.28 22.03 2.75
C MET A 32 13.12 22.19 1.24
N ALA A 33 11.90 22.49 0.79
CA ALA A 33 11.58 22.70 -0.62
C ALA A 33 12.41 23.86 -1.21
N GLY A 34 12.41 25.01 -0.53
CA GLY A 34 13.20 26.17 -0.95
C GLY A 34 14.71 25.91 -0.98
N GLN A 35 15.26 25.21 0.02
CA GLN A 35 16.67 24.79 0.06
C GLN A 35 17.05 23.86 -1.10
N ARG A 36 16.10 23.04 -1.58
CA ARG A 36 16.28 22.15 -2.74
C ARG A 36 15.91 22.81 -4.08
N GLY A 37 15.68 24.12 -4.09
CA GLY A 37 15.41 24.91 -5.28
C GLY A 37 13.97 24.85 -5.78
N CYS A 38 13.05 24.25 -5.04
CA CYS A 38 11.63 24.26 -5.37
C CYS A 38 11.04 25.66 -5.16
N ARG A 39 10.27 26.13 -6.14
CA ARG A 39 9.60 27.45 -6.11
C ARG A 39 8.10 27.35 -5.94
N THR A 40 7.50 26.30 -6.47
CA THR A 40 6.04 26.10 -6.47
C THR A 40 5.73 24.65 -6.16
N VAL A 41 4.78 24.42 -5.25
CA VAL A 41 4.37 23.06 -4.85
C VAL A 41 2.86 22.89 -4.97
N ALA A 42 2.41 21.67 -5.25
CA ALA A 42 0.99 21.34 -5.23
C ALA A 42 0.53 21.04 -3.80
N LEU A 43 -0.72 21.36 -3.47
CA LEU A 43 -1.34 21.01 -2.20
C LEU A 43 -2.73 20.44 -2.46
N GLY A 44 -2.94 19.16 -2.10
CA GLY A 44 -4.21 18.47 -2.20
C GLY A 44 -4.70 17.99 -0.83
N ARG A 45 -5.96 17.55 -0.77
CA ARG A 45 -6.53 16.92 0.40
C ARG A 45 -7.57 15.85 0.06
N ASP A 46 -7.76 14.90 0.97
CA ASP A 46 -8.85 13.93 0.93
C ASP A 46 -10.18 14.52 1.45
N GLY A 47 -11.22 13.66 1.56
CA GLY A 47 -12.56 14.03 2.02
C GLY A 47 -12.75 14.05 3.53
N ARG A 48 -11.75 13.78 4.35
CA ARG A 48 -11.89 13.78 5.81
C ARG A 48 -12.33 15.13 6.34
N LEU A 49 -13.16 15.13 7.38
CA LEU A 49 -13.74 16.35 7.96
C LEU A 49 -12.66 17.32 8.50
N THR A 50 -11.53 16.79 8.90
CA THR A 50 -10.40 17.56 9.45
C THR A 50 -9.41 18.04 8.39
N SER A 51 -9.49 17.52 7.16
CA SER A 51 -8.54 17.85 6.08
C SER A 51 -8.60 19.33 5.64
N PRO A 52 -9.75 20.03 5.60
CA PRO A 52 -9.77 21.46 5.28
C PRO A 52 -8.92 22.31 6.22
N ASP A 53 -9.09 22.16 7.53
CA ASP A 53 -8.37 22.97 8.53
C ASP A 53 -6.85 22.67 8.49
N LEU A 54 -6.48 21.40 8.39
CA LEU A 54 -5.07 20.99 8.29
C LEU A 54 -4.43 21.52 7.00
N ARG A 55 -5.17 21.48 5.86
CA ARG A 55 -4.71 22.05 4.58
C ARG A 55 -4.46 23.54 4.72
N ASP A 56 -5.37 24.30 5.34
CA ASP A 56 -5.21 25.76 5.53
C ASP A 56 -3.97 26.09 6.36
N ARG A 57 -3.69 25.29 7.40
CA ARG A 57 -2.50 25.44 8.25
C ARG A 57 -1.20 25.14 7.50
N VAL A 58 -1.18 24.03 6.76
CA VAL A 58 0.00 23.67 5.93
C VAL A 58 0.22 24.71 4.85
N LEU A 59 -0.83 25.17 4.17
CA LEU A 59 -0.78 26.23 3.15
C LEU A 59 -0.14 27.50 3.73
N ALA A 60 -0.62 27.96 4.89
CA ALA A 60 -0.07 29.12 5.57
C ALA A 60 1.40 28.92 5.97
N GLY A 61 1.74 27.71 6.41
CA GLY A 61 3.12 27.35 6.74
C GLY A 61 4.04 27.40 5.52
N ILE A 62 3.66 26.79 4.40
CA ILE A 62 4.46 26.76 3.17
C ILE A 62 4.65 28.17 2.61
N THR A 63 3.57 28.94 2.47
CA THR A 63 3.65 30.30 1.89
C THR A 63 4.46 31.25 2.75
N ALA A 64 4.49 31.08 4.08
CA ALA A 64 5.33 31.85 4.99
C ALA A 64 6.85 31.63 4.79
N THR A 65 7.25 30.63 3.98
CA THR A 65 8.66 30.39 3.62
C THR A 65 9.06 30.98 2.26
N GLY A 66 8.12 31.59 1.53
CA GLY A 66 8.34 32.14 0.19
C GLY A 66 8.06 31.14 -0.95
N VAL A 67 7.68 29.90 -0.64
CA VAL A 67 7.29 28.90 -1.64
C VAL A 67 5.84 29.13 -2.05
N ASN A 68 5.59 29.16 -3.37
CA ASN A 68 4.24 29.29 -3.93
C ASN A 68 3.48 27.96 -3.83
N VAL A 69 2.15 28.05 -3.74
CA VAL A 69 1.27 26.86 -3.66
C VAL A 69 0.25 26.89 -4.79
N VAL A 70 0.12 25.77 -5.48
CA VAL A 70 -1.00 25.45 -6.36
C VAL A 70 -1.95 24.53 -5.59
N ASP A 71 -3.07 25.06 -5.11
CA ASP A 71 -4.11 24.26 -4.45
C ASP A 71 -4.88 23.45 -5.51
N ILE A 72 -4.80 22.15 -5.44
CA ILE A 72 -5.49 21.21 -6.35
C ILE A 72 -6.82 20.70 -5.77
N GLY A 73 -7.20 21.18 -4.58
CA GLY A 73 -8.48 20.91 -3.96
C GLY A 73 -8.63 19.50 -3.38
N VAL A 74 -9.87 19.02 -3.36
CA VAL A 74 -10.21 17.67 -2.90
C VAL A 74 -9.98 16.69 -4.05
N CYS A 75 -9.16 15.68 -3.82
CA CYS A 75 -8.85 14.67 -4.82
C CYS A 75 -8.27 13.39 -4.18
N PRO A 76 -8.23 12.26 -4.89
CA PRO A 76 -7.41 11.11 -4.54
C PRO A 76 -5.92 11.45 -4.41
N THR A 77 -5.19 10.72 -3.55
CA THR A 77 -3.74 10.87 -3.39
C THR A 77 -2.97 10.69 -4.72
N PRO A 78 -3.28 9.74 -5.61
CA PRO A 78 -2.65 9.63 -6.92
C PRO A 78 -2.69 10.91 -7.76
N LEU A 79 -3.71 11.75 -7.57
CA LEU A 79 -3.83 13.00 -8.31
C LEU A 79 -2.85 14.09 -7.83
N LEU A 80 -2.37 14.02 -6.59
CA LEU A 80 -1.21 14.81 -6.19
C LEU A 80 0.02 14.37 -7.00
N TYR A 81 0.27 13.06 -7.08
CA TYR A 81 1.40 12.56 -7.87
C TYR A 81 1.25 12.90 -9.35
N PHE A 82 0.05 12.77 -9.92
CA PHE A 82 -0.25 13.18 -11.29
C PHE A 82 0.04 14.67 -11.51
N ALA A 83 -0.32 15.53 -10.55
CA ALA A 83 -0.04 16.97 -10.64
C ALA A 83 1.45 17.29 -10.78
N LEU A 84 2.36 16.48 -10.19
CA LEU A 84 3.81 16.63 -10.34
C LEU A 84 4.32 16.43 -11.79
N TYR A 85 3.49 15.83 -12.64
CA TYR A 85 3.80 15.62 -14.07
C TYR A 85 2.98 16.51 -14.99
N ALA A 86 1.78 16.89 -14.58
CA ALA A 86 0.82 17.64 -15.40
C ALA A 86 0.85 19.15 -15.18
N LEU A 87 1.37 19.61 -14.04
CA LEU A 87 1.43 21.02 -13.66
C LEU A 87 2.89 21.49 -13.48
N PRO A 88 3.17 22.80 -13.62
CA PRO A 88 4.50 23.34 -13.38
C PRO A 88 4.77 23.49 -11.86
N VAL A 89 4.90 22.36 -11.16
CA VAL A 89 5.17 22.30 -9.72
C VAL A 89 6.40 21.43 -9.44
N ASP A 90 7.14 21.79 -8.40
CA ASP A 90 8.44 21.20 -8.04
C ASP A 90 8.33 20.19 -6.88
N GLY A 91 7.14 19.97 -6.37
CA GLY A 91 6.85 19.07 -5.26
C GLY A 91 5.39 19.17 -4.86
N GLY A 92 5.01 18.51 -3.76
CA GLY A 92 3.63 18.57 -3.31
C GLY A 92 3.36 17.95 -1.95
N VAL A 93 2.23 18.32 -1.37
CA VAL A 93 1.73 17.81 -0.10
C VAL A 93 0.29 17.34 -0.28
N MET A 94 -0.01 16.15 0.21
CA MET A 94 -1.35 15.59 0.32
C MET A 94 -1.76 15.50 1.78
N VAL A 95 -2.87 16.13 2.14
CA VAL A 95 -3.47 16.01 3.46
C VAL A 95 -4.42 14.81 3.44
N THR A 96 -4.05 13.73 4.09
CA THR A 96 -4.81 12.48 4.10
C THR A 96 -4.48 11.59 5.28
N GLY A 97 -5.48 10.86 5.75
CA GLY A 97 -5.31 9.76 6.69
C GLY A 97 -5.34 8.39 6.02
N SER A 98 -5.40 8.32 4.66
CA SER A 98 -5.48 7.09 3.87
C SER A 98 -6.62 6.18 4.41
N HIS A 99 -6.32 4.93 4.70
CA HIS A 99 -7.23 3.93 5.26
C HIS A 99 -7.38 3.98 6.79
N ASN A 100 -6.81 4.96 7.50
CA ASN A 100 -6.97 5.04 8.95
C ASN A 100 -8.38 5.49 9.34
N ALA A 101 -8.78 5.20 10.58
CA ALA A 101 -10.05 5.64 11.16
C ALA A 101 -10.26 7.16 11.04
N ALA A 102 -11.51 7.63 11.15
CA ALA A 102 -11.91 9.01 10.83
C ALA A 102 -11.21 10.08 11.67
N GLU A 103 -10.80 9.74 12.92
CA GLU A 103 -10.08 10.63 13.82
C GLU A 103 -8.59 10.84 13.46
N TYR A 104 -8.04 10.01 12.57
CA TYR A 104 -6.68 10.18 12.08
C TYR A 104 -6.62 11.09 10.86
N ASN A 105 -5.48 11.78 10.71
CA ASN A 105 -5.11 12.45 9.49
C ASN A 105 -3.57 12.50 9.38
N GLY A 106 -3.05 13.08 8.29
CA GLY A 106 -1.61 13.13 8.09
C GLY A 106 -1.20 13.85 6.81
N PHE A 107 0.07 13.68 6.45
CA PHE A 107 0.67 14.33 5.28
C PHE A 107 1.56 13.35 4.52
N LYS A 108 1.24 13.12 3.25
CA LYS A 108 2.17 12.53 2.27
C LYS A 108 2.83 13.68 1.52
N MET A 109 4.15 13.65 1.40
CA MET A 109 4.92 14.78 0.87
C MET A 109 5.88 14.32 -0.21
N CYS A 110 6.09 15.17 -1.23
CA CYS A 110 7.03 14.94 -2.31
C CYS A 110 7.93 16.15 -2.51
N LEU A 111 9.20 15.92 -2.78
CA LEU A 111 10.13 16.91 -3.33
C LEU A 111 10.64 16.44 -4.69
N GLY A 112 10.54 17.29 -5.69
CA GLY A 112 10.58 16.85 -7.06
C GLY A 112 9.45 15.84 -7.31
N LYS A 113 9.79 14.71 -7.88
CA LYS A 113 8.86 13.59 -8.17
C LYS A 113 9.01 12.42 -7.19
N MET A 114 9.72 12.61 -6.08
CA MET A 114 10.00 11.57 -5.10
C MET A 114 9.28 11.85 -3.79
N ALA A 115 8.64 10.80 -3.25
CA ALA A 115 8.03 10.88 -1.92
C ALA A 115 9.11 10.98 -0.84
N LEU A 116 8.88 11.83 0.17
CA LEU A 116 9.73 11.91 1.35
C LEU A 116 9.60 10.60 2.15
N HIS A 117 10.72 10.08 2.59
CA HIS A 117 10.76 8.91 3.48
C HIS A 117 12.08 8.89 4.28
N GLY A 118 12.13 8.06 5.34
CA GLY A 118 13.35 7.84 6.11
C GLY A 118 13.98 9.14 6.60
N GLU A 119 15.19 9.45 6.14
CA GLU A 119 15.98 10.61 6.58
C GLU A 119 15.32 11.95 6.25
N ASP A 120 14.59 12.06 5.11
CA ASP A 120 13.85 13.29 4.77
C ASP A 120 12.77 13.62 5.82
N VAL A 121 12.07 12.60 6.31
CA VAL A 121 11.06 12.78 7.39
C VAL A 121 11.73 13.14 8.71
N GLN A 122 12.92 12.60 8.99
CA GLN A 122 13.69 12.98 10.18
C GLN A 122 14.25 14.40 10.06
N GLU A 123 14.65 14.85 8.86
CA GLU A 123 15.05 16.25 8.61
C GLU A 123 13.89 17.20 8.87
N LEU A 124 12.69 16.88 8.37
CA LEU A 124 11.47 17.63 8.65
C LEU A 124 11.24 17.79 10.17
N LYS A 125 11.36 16.69 10.92
CA LYS A 125 11.23 16.68 12.38
C LYS A 125 12.27 17.57 13.05
N ARG A 126 13.55 17.48 12.66
CA ARG A 126 14.62 18.33 13.22
C ARG A 126 14.38 19.81 12.99
N LEU A 127 13.91 20.20 11.81
CA LEU A 127 13.57 21.60 11.51
C LEU A 127 12.44 22.12 12.40
N ILE A 128 11.43 21.26 12.68
CA ILE A 128 10.31 21.60 13.57
C ILE A 128 10.80 21.76 15.02
N GLU A 129 11.59 20.81 15.52
CA GLU A 129 12.13 20.84 16.88
C GLU A 129 13.07 22.04 17.12
N ALA A 130 13.83 22.43 16.11
CA ALA A 130 14.73 23.58 16.18
C ALA A 130 14.04 24.92 15.89
N GLY A 131 12.80 24.93 15.37
CA GLY A 131 12.14 26.15 14.87
C GLY A 131 12.90 26.84 13.74
N ALA A 132 13.74 26.09 13.01
CA ALA A 132 14.70 26.62 12.02
C ALA A 132 14.03 26.75 10.64
N TYR A 133 13.17 27.76 10.50
CA TYR A 133 12.45 28.02 9.26
C TYR A 133 12.98 29.23 8.51
N VAL A 134 13.02 29.15 7.18
CA VAL A 134 13.16 30.35 6.34
C VAL A 134 11.88 31.18 6.40
N SER A 135 12.02 32.49 6.18
CA SER A 135 10.89 33.43 6.10
C SER A 135 10.78 33.98 4.69
N GLY A 136 9.57 34.13 4.20
CA GLY A 136 9.27 34.66 2.88
C GLY A 136 7.78 34.93 2.69
N SER A 137 7.37 35.21 1.46
CA SER A 137 5.97 35.43 1.09
C SER A 137 5.71 34.75 -0.25
N GLY A 138 5.12 33.53 -0.18
CA GLY A 138 4.65 32.80 -1.35
C GLY A 138 3.24 33.20 -1.73
N THR A 139 2.87 32.89 -2.98
CA THR A 139 1.52 33.12 -3.54
C THR A 139 0.72 31.84 -3.57
N VAL A 140 -0.61 31.97 -3.66
CA VAL A 140 -1.54 30.83 -3.80
C VAL A 140 -2.29 30.98 -5.12
N SER A 141 -2.36 29.88 -5.86
CA SER A 141 -3.20 29.73 -7.05
C SER A 141 -3.94 28.40 -6.97
N THR A 142 -4.89 28.17 -7.87
CA THR A 142 -5.68 26.94 -7.90
C THR A 142 -5.59 26.25 -9.23
N ALA A 143 -5.69 24.92 -9.25
CA ALA A 143 -5.80 24.11 -10.46
C ALA A 143 -6.81 22.97 -10.31
N MET A 144 -7.57 22.70 -11.37
CA MET A 144 -8.52 21.59 -11.41
C MET A 144 -7.84 20.34 -11.96
N VAL A 145 -7.32 19.48 -11.07
CA VAL A 145 -6.53 18.30 -11.46
C VAL A 145 -7.42 17.14 -11.96
N ILE A 146 -8.63 16.96 -11.43
CA ILE A 146 -9.54 15.86 -11.81
C ILE A 146 -9.87 15.85 -13.31
N PRO A 147 -10.31 16.97 -13.94
CA PRO A 147 -10.57 16.98 -15.38
C PRO A 147 -9.33 16.70 -16.23
N LEU A 148 -8.14 17.13 -15.77
CA LEU A 148 -6.89 16.83 -16.46
C LEU A 148 -6.55 15.33 -16.41
N TYR A 149 -6.73 14.73 -15.24
CA TYR A 149 -6.49 13.31 -15.03
C TYR A 149 -7.47 12.43 -15.84
N LEU A 150 -8.77 12.72 -15.80
CA LEU A 150 -9.76 11.98 -16.58
C LEU A 150 -9.52 12.09 -18.07
N ARG A 151 -9.10 13.25 -18.56
CA ARG A 151 -8.69 13.42 -19.97
C ARG A 151 -7.47 12.56 -20.29
N TYR A 152 -6.45 12.59 -19.44
CA TYR A 152 -5.26 11.75 -19.60
C TYR A 152 -5.63 10.27 -19.68
N LEU A 153 -6.48 9.77 -18.76
CA LEU A 153 -6.94 8.37 -18.79
C LEU A 153 -7.67 8.03 -20.09
N LYS A 154 -8.58 8.90 -20.53
CA LYS A 154 -9.34 8.72 -21.78
C LYS A 154 -8.42 8.61 -22.98
N GLU A 155 -7.41 9.46 -23.09
CA GLU A 155 -6.44 9.44 -24.18
C GLU A 155 -5.52 8.22 -24.07
N HIS A 156 -5.07 7.90 -22.86
CA HIS A 156 -4.15 6.79 -22.59
C HIS A 156 -4.77 5.42 -22.91
N PHE A 157 -6.04 5.24 -22.60
CA PHE A 157 -6.79 4.00 -22.80
C PHE A 157 -7.74 4.06 -24.02
N ALA A 158 -7.49 4.92 -24.99
CA ALA A 158 -8.37 5.14 -26.14
C ALA A 158 -8.66 3.87 -26.99
N GLY A 159 -7.81 2.84 -26.89
CA GLY A 159 -8.00 1.56 -27.57
C GLY A 159 -8.70 0.47 -26.76
N VAL A 160 -9.06 0.77 -25.51
CA VAL A 160 -9.73 -0.20 -24.65
C VAL A 160 -11.23 -0.17 -24.90
N ASP A 161 -11.83 -1.34 -25.14
CA ASP A 161 -13.27 -1.52 -25.30
C ASP A 161 -13.82 -2.34 -24.13
N GLY A 162 -14.29 -1.64 -23.12
CA GLY A 162 -14.97 -2.22 -21.95
C GLY A 162 -16.46 -2.49 -22.15
N GLN A 163 -17.00 -2.36 -23.39
CA GLN A 163 -18.39 -2.67 -23.66
C GLN A 163 -18.70 -4.14 -23.31
N GLY A 164 -19.80 -4.33 -22.60
CA GLY A 164 -20.18 -5.66 -22.10
C GLY A 164 -19.65 -5.97 -20.71
N LEU A 165 -18.60 -5.32 -20.23
CA LEU A 165 -18.13 -5.49 -18.86
C LEU A 165 -19.00 -4.70 -17.87
N HIS A 166 -19.46 -5.39 -16.85
CA HIS A 166 -20.14 -4.79 -15.70
C HIS A 166 -19.25 -4.83 -14.49
N VAL A 167 -18.93 -3.68 -13.90
CA VAL A 167 -18.06 -3.53 -12.75
C VAL A 167 -18.82 -2.93 -11.58
N VAL A 168 -18.72 -3.54 -10.41
CA VAL A 168 -19.18 -2.94 -9.16
C VAL A 168 -18.00 -2.25 -8.50
N VAL A 169 -18.18 -0.99 -8.15
CA VAL A 169 -17.14 -0.16 -7.51
C VAL A 169 -17.55 0.18 -6.10
N ASP A 170 -16.70 -0.05 -5.13
CA ASP A 170 -16.87 0.39 -3.75
C ASP A 170 -15.89 1.54 -3.48
N CYS A 171 -16.45 2.74 -3.31
CA CYS A 171 -15.67 3.94 -3.00
C CYS A 171 -15.42 4.13 -1.49
N GLY A 172 -16.05 3.33 -0.62
CA GLY A 172 -15.91 3.42 0.83
C GLY A 172 -16.14 4.83 1.40
N ASN A 173 -17.00 5.66 0.76
CA ASN A 173 -17.16 7.10 1.05
C ASN A 173 -15.85 7.91 0.96
N GLY A 174 -14.81 7.36 0.33
CA GLY A 174 -13.48 7.96 0.16
C GLY A 174 -13.35 8.82 -1.10
N ALA A 175 -12.12 9.27 -1.36
CA ALA A 175 -11.81 10.17 -2.48
C ALA A 175 -12.00 9.53 -3.86
N ALA A 176 -12.06 8.19 -3.96
CA ALA A 176 -12.36 7.48 -5.20
C ALA A 176 -13.72 7.88 -5.80
N SER A 177 -14.72 8.25 -4.97
CA SER A 177 -16.06 8.71 -5.40
C SER A 177 -16.00 9.87 -6.41
N LEU A 178 -14.95 10.68 -6.38
CA LEU A 178 -14.78 11.83 -7.27
C LEU A 178 -14.34 11.44 -8.70
N VAL A 179 -13.83 10.22 -8.91
CA VAL A 179 -13.08 9.89 -10.14
C VAL A 179 -13.39 8.50 -10.69
N ALA A 180 -13.55 7.48 -9.83
CA ALA A 180 -13.54 6.08 -10.23
C ALA A 180 -14.63 5.73 -11.25
N LYS A 181 -15.88 6.14 -10.99
CA LYS A 181 -17.00 5.91 -11.90
C LYS A 181 -16.72 6.48 -13.29
N ALA A 182 -16.37 7.77 -13.35
CA ALA A 182 -16.11 8.44 -14.63
C ALA A 182 -14.93 7.83 -15.39
N ALA A 183 -13.88 7.41 -14.68
CA ALA A 183 -12.72 6.76 -15.27
C ALA A 183 -13.09 5.44 -15.95
N LEU A 184 -13.92 4.60 -15.32
CA LEU A 184 -14.32 3.30 -15.88
C LEU A 184 -15.42 3.41 -16.94
N GLU A 185 -16.37 4.33 -16.79
CA GLU A 185 -17.39 4.59 -17.82
C GLU A 185 -16.76 5.13 -19.11
N GLN A 186 -15.66 5.89 -19.04
CA GLN A 186 -14.92 6.35 -20.22
C GLN A 186 -14.29 5.20 -21.02
N LEU A 187 -14.06 4.05 -20.38
CA LEU A 187 -13.59 2.81 -21.06
C LEU A 187 -14.73 1.99 -21.63
N GLY A 188 -15.99 2.42 -21.48
CA GLY A 188 -17.18 1.72 -21.99
C GLY A 188 -17.84 0.77 -21.00
N CYS A 189 -17.34 0.64 -19.77
CA CYS A 189 -17.92 -0.25 -18.76
C CYS A 189 -19.30 0.24 -18.28
N ARG A 190 -20.17 -0.72 -17.95
CA ARG A 190 -21.30 -0.48 -17.07
C ARG A 190 -20.81 -0.47 -15.62
N VAL A 191 -21.04 0.61 -14.88
CA VAL A 191 -20.53 0.76 -13.51
C VAL A 191 -21.70 0.89 -12.53
N THR A 192 -21.72 0.01 -11.53
CA THR A 192 -22.55 0.12 -10.32
C THR A 192 -21.67 0.61 -9.19
N VAL A 193 -22.06 1.65 -8.45
CA VAL A 193 -21.22 2.22 -7.39
C VAL A 193 -21.88 2.04 -6.03
N LEU A 194 -21.09 1.63 -5.06
CA LEU A 194 -21.40 1.58 -3.64
C LEU A 194 -20.69 2.75 -2.95
N TYR A 195 -21.40 3.39 -2.02
CA TYR A 195 -20.84 4.42 -1.11
C TYR A 195 -20.14 5.56 -1.85
N ASP A 196 -20.83 6.11 -2.86
CA ASP A 196 -20.37 7.13 -3.81
C ASP A 196 -20.32 8.56 -3.22
N ASP A 197 -20.95 8.78 -2.09
CA ASP A 197 -20.92 10.07 -1.40
C ASP A 197 -19.59 10.25 -0.65
N LEU A 198 -18.85 11.33 -0.95
CA LEU A 198 -17.64 11.67 -0.22
C LEU A 198 -17.97 12.08 1.22
N ASP A 199 -17.73 11.22 2.18
CA ASP A 199 -18.02 11.45 3.59
C ASP A 199 -16.87 10.96 4.49
N GLY A 200 -16.09 11.90 5.01
CA GLY A 200 -14.94 11.60 5.87
C GLY A 200 -15.25 10.98 7.23
N ARG A 201 -16.54 10.68 7.52
CA ARG A 201 -16.98 9.88 8.68
C ARG A 201 -16.96 8.39 8.38
N PHE A 202 -16.92 8.00 7.10
CA PHE A 202 -16.96 6.60 6.61
C PHE A 202 -18.13 5.81 7.22
N PRO A 203 -19.41 6.23 6.97
CA PRO A 203 -20.56 5.73 7.73
C PRO A 203 -20.94 4.28 7.41
N ASN A 204 -20.49 3.71 6.30
CA ASN A 204 -20.87 2.38 5.86
C ASN A 204 -19.89 1.32 6.34
N HIS A 205 -18.63 1.46 6.01
CA HIS A 205 -17.53 0.64 6.51
C HIS A 205 -16.21 1.41 6.48
N HIS A 206 -15.23 0.89 7.18
CA HIS A 206 -13.87 1.44 7.16
C HIS A 206 -13.25 1.28 5.76
N PRO A 207 -12.69 2.33 5.12
CA PRO A 207 -12.20 2.27 3.75
C PRO A 207 -10.80 1.63 3.67
N ASP A 208 -10.73 0.36 4.00
CA ASP A 208 -9.52 -0.46 3.92
C ASP A 208 -9.83 -1.78 3.18
N PRO A 209 -9.43 -1.92 1.90
CA PRO A 209 -9.70 -3.10 1.10
C PRO A 209 -8.83 -4.32 1.48
N THR A 210 -7.96 -4.19 2.49
CA THR A 210 -7.19 -5.32 3.01
C THR A 210 -7.93 -6.09 4.11
N VAL A 211 -9.08 -5.62 4.52
CA VAL A 211 -9.92 -6.19 5.59
C VAL A 211 -11.14 -6.86 4.96
N VAL A 212 -11.28 -8.18 5.16
CA VAL A 212 -12.34 -9.00 4.54
C VAL A 212 -13.75 -8.49 4.87
N GLU A 213 -13.95 -8.04 6.09
CA GLU A 213 -15.23 -7.53 6.56
C GLU A 213 -15.69 -6.29 5.77
N ASN A 214 -14.76 -5.44 5.36
CA ASN A 214 -15.04 -4.24 4.57
C ASN A 214 -15.41 -4.54 3.12
N LEU A 215 -15.12 -5.73 2.63
CA LEU A 215 -15.41 -6.15 1.25
C LEU A 215 -16.73 -6.92 1.11
N GLN A 216 -17.44 -7.21 2.21
CA GLN A 216 -18.61 -8.10 2.16
C GLN A 216 -19.76 -7.54 1.31
N ASP A 217 -20.01 -6.23 1.39
CA ASP A 217 -21.05 -5.59 0.58
C ASP A 217 -20.69 -5.59 -0.90
N LEU A 218 -19.41 -5.38 -1.23
CA LEU A 218 -18.93 -5.50 -2.61
C LEU A 218 -19.07 -6.93 -3.14
N VAL A 219 -18.70 -7.95 -2.36
CA VAL A 219 -18.88 -9.38 -2.73
C VAL A 219 -20.35 -9.69 -3.00
N GLN A 220 -21.26 -9.24 -2.12
CA GLN A 220 -22.69 -9.43 -2.31
C GLN A 220 -23.22 -8.72 -3.55
N ALA A 221 -22.77 -7.48 -3.78
CA ALA A 221 -23.18 -6.69 -4.94
C ALA A 221 -22.69 -7.29 -6.26
N VAL A 222 -21.45 -7.79 -6.33
CA VAL A 222 -20.91 -8.50 -7.50
C VAL A 222 -21.80 -9.70 -7.86
N ARG A 223 -22.12 -10.54 -6.88
CA ARG A 223 -22.98 -11.72 -7.07
C ARG A 223 -24.40 -11.33 -7.44
N HIS A 224 -24.99 -10.35 -6.75
CA HIS A 224 -26.36 -9.88 -6.99
C HIS A 224 -26.53 -9.33 -8.41
N HIS A 225 -25.60 -8.51 -8.85
CA HIS A 225 -25.63 -7.88 -10.16
C HIS A 225 -25.06 -8.77 -11.27
N ARG A 226 -24.50 -9.93 -10.94
CA ARG A 226 -23.73 -10.79 -11.85
C ARG A 226 -22.68 -9.97 -12.60
N ALA A 227 -21.93 -9.19 -11.86
CA ALA A 227 -20.89 -8.34 -12.43
C ALA A 227 -19.64 -9.16 -12.75
N ASP A 228 -18.86 -8.70 -13.71
CA ASP A 228 -17.64 -9.36 -14.18
C ASP A 228 -16.47 -9.13 -13.20
N ALA A 229 -16.52 -8.02 -12.45
CA ALA A 229 -15.54 -7.70 -11.42
C ALA A 229 -16.12 -6.76 -10.35
N GLY A 230 -15.56 -6.84 -9.14
CA GLY A 230 -15.70 -5.86 -8.08
C GLY A 230 -14.36 -5.15 -7.83
N ILE A 231 -14.41 -3.84 -7.59
CA ILE A 231 -13.24 -3.02 -7.30
C ILE A 231 -13.52 -2.17 -6.06
N ALA A 232 -12.68 -2.28 -5.04
CA ALA A 232 -12.72 -1.45 -3.84
C ALA A 232 -11.49 -0.54 -3.76
N TYR A 233 -11.67 0.64 -3.17
CA TYR A 233 -10.60 1.59 -2.93
C TYR A 233 -10.45 1.90 -1.44
N ASP A 234 -9.24 2.27 -1.03
CA ASP A 234 -9.04 2.86 0.29
C ASP A 234 -9.43 4.35 0.32
N GLY A 235 -9.37 4.97 1.50
CA GLY A 235 -9.90 6.30 1.72
C GLY A 235 -9.35 7.40 0.83
N ASP A 236 -8.11 7.27 0.35
CA ASP A 236 -7.46 8.23 -0.56
C ASP A 236 -7.12 7.62 -1.94
N ALA A 237 -7.62 6.41 -2.22
CA ALA A 237 -7.59 5.72 -3.51
C ALA A 237 -6.19 5.46 -4.07
N ASP A 238 -5.20 5.20 -3.21
CA ASP A 238 -3.90 4.71 -3.63
C ASP A 238 -3.75 3.18 -3.49
N ARG A 239 -4.80 2.50 -2.94
CA ARG A 239 -4.92 1.04 -2.86
C ARG A 239 -6.16 0.53 -3.54
N ILE A 240 -6.02 -0.61 -4.23
CA ILE A 240 -7.09 -1.34 -4.89
C ILE A 240 -7.29 -2.71 -4.24
N GLY A 241 -8.54 -3.07 -3.96
CA GLY A 241 -8.99 -4.43 -3.70
C GLY A 241 -9.84 -4.93 -4.86
N THR A 242 -9.77 -6.20 -5.19
CA THR A 242 -10.53 -6.75 -6.32
C THR A 242 -11.27 -8.03 -5.97
N ILE A 243 -12.42 -8.21 -6.60
CA ILE A 243 -13.32 -9.36 -6.44
C ILE A 243 -13.61 -9.91 -7.82
N ASP A 244 -13.53 -11.23 -8.01
CA ASP A 244 -13.91 -11.87 -9.26
C ASP A 244 -15.44 -12.04 -9.38
N GLU A 245 -15.93 -12.50 -10.53
CA GLU A 245 -17.36 -12.69 -10.82
C GLU A 245 -18.03 -13.76 -9.92
N GLN A 246 -17.23 -14.59 -9.24
CA GLN A 246 -17.72 -15.59 -8.28
C GLN A 246 -17.84 -15.00 -6.86
N GLY A 247 -17.31 -13.80 -6.65
CA GLY A 247 -17.23 -13.15 -5.36
C GLY A 247 -16.03 -13.59 -4.53
N THR A 248 -14.96 -14.07 -5.18
CA THR A 248 -13.68 -14.39 -4.54
C THR A 248 -12.80 -13.17 -4.48
N ILE A 249 -12.19 -12.90 -3.33
CA ILE A 249 -11.25 -11.79 -3.17
C ILE A 249 -9.93 -12.13 -3.87
N ILE A 250 -9.52 -11.28 -4.81
CA ILE A 250 -8.22 -11.37 -5.47
C ILE A 250 -7.27 -10.38 -4.79
N TRP A 251 -6.40 -10.89 -3.95
CA TRP A 251 -5.48 -10.08 -3.16
C TRP A 251 -4.42 -9.38 -4.00
N GLY A 252 -3.80 -8.32 -3.47
CA GLY A 252 -2.87 -7.47 -4.20
C GLY A 252 -1.71 -8.20 -4.87
N ASP A 253 -1.15 -9.23 -4.26
CA ASP A 253 -0.08 -10.04 -4.85
C ASP A 253 -0.59 -10.92 -6.01
N ARG A 254 -1.83 -11.41 -5.95
CA ARG A 254 -2.48 -12.13 -7.05
C ARG A 254 -2.88 -11.18 -8.18
N LEU A 255 -3.36 -9.99 -7.85
CA LEU A 255 -3.64 -8.94 -8.84
C LEU A 255 -2.35 -8.49 -9.54
N LEU A 256 -1.27 -8.29 -8.79
CA LEU A 256 0.05 -7.99 -9.36
C LEU A 256 0.52 -9.10 -10.32
N LEU A 257 0.24 -10.36 -10.01
CA LEU A 257 0.59 -11.49 -10.88
C LEU A 257 -0.16 -11.40 -12.22
N ILE A 258 -1.43 -11.00 -12.22
CA ILE A 258 -2.21 -10.77 -13.45
C ILE A 258 -1.57 -9.65 -14.27
N PHE A 259 -1.24 -8.52 -13.64
CA PHE A 259 -0.53 -7.42 -14.33
C PHE A 259 0.85 -7.81 -14.84
N ALA A 260 1.58 -8.64 -14.07
CA ALA A 260 2.89 -9.14 -14.48
C ALA A 260 2.79 -10.06 -15.71
N ARG A 261 1.75 -10.89 -15.79
CA ARG A 261 1.50 -11.77 -16.94
C ARG A 261 1.22 -10.97 -18.22
N ASP A 262 0.37 -9.93 -18.12
CA ASP A 262 0.10 -9.02 -19.25
C ASP A 262 1.36 -8.31 -19.69
N LEU A 263 2.09 -7.71 -18.76
CA LEU A 263 3.35 -7.02 -19.04
C LEU A 263 4.40 -7.92 -19.68
N LEU A 264 4.60 -9.14 -19.17
CA LEU A 264 5.60 -10.07 -19.67
C LEU A 264 5.23 -10.65 -21.04
N GLY A 265 3.94 -10.67 -21.39
CA GLY A 265 3.47 -10.99 -22.74
C GLY A 265 3.97 -9.98 -23.77
N ASP A 266 3.93 -8.70 -23.42
CA ASP A 266 4.37 -7.61 -24.31
C ASP A 266 5.88 -7.30 -24.18
N ARG A 267 6.46 -7.49 -22.99
CA ARG A 267 7.85 -7.14 -22.63
C ARG A 267 8.55 -8.27 -21.87
N PRO A 268 8.94 -9.36 -22.55
CA PRO A 268 9.70 -10.44 -21.92
C PRO A 268 10.98 -9.92 -21.26
N GLY A 269 11.39 -10.53 -20.15
CA GLY A 269 12.58 -10.12 -19.40
C GLY A 269 12.39 -8.94 -18.45
N SER A 270 11.18 -8.35 -18.39
CA SER A 270 10.92 -7.23 -17.49
C SER A 270 11.12 -7.59 -16.02
N THR A 271 11.59 -6.59 -15.26
CA THR A 271 11.69 -6.67 -13.79
C THR A 271 10.37 -6.27 -13.16
N ILE A 272 9.88 -7.09 -12.23
CA ILE A 272 8.71 -6.81 -11.40
C ILE A 272 9.15 -6.80 -9.94
N VAL A 273 8.81 -5.74 -9.20
CA VAL A 273 9.16 -5.62 -7.78
C VAL A 273 7.93 -5.88 -6.92
N SER A 274 8.07 -6.69 -5.88
CA SER A 274 7.05 -6.85 -4.86
C SER A 274 7.67 -6.95 -3.47
N GLU A 275 6.84 -7.01 -2.45
CA GLU A 275 7.27 -6.98 -1.07
C GLU A 275 7.42 -8.39 -0.44
N VAL A 276 8.07 -8.43 0.72
CA VAL A 276 8.29 -9.68 1.47
C VAL A 276 7.01 -10.43 1.86
N LYS A 277 5.85 -9.77 1.87
CA LYS A 277 4.55 -10.39 2.18
C LYS A 277 3.92 -11.12 0.99
N ALA A 278 4.37 -10.85 -0.23
CA ALA A 278 3.79 -11.44 -1.43
C ALA A 278 3.98 -12.95 -1.47
N SER A 279 3.00 -13.64 -2.07
CA SER A 279 3.03 -15.08 -2.28
C SER A 279 4.26 -15.54 -3.04
N GLN A 280 4.78 -16.71 -2.70
CA GLN A 280 5.88 -17.33 -3.43
C GLN A 280 5.50 -17.62 -4.90
N CYS A 281 4.23 -17.93 -5.15
CA CYS A 281 3.71 -18.17 -6.49
C CYS A 281 3.92 -16.97 -7.44
N LEU A 282 3.90 -15.74 -6.94
CA LEU A 282 4.17 -14.54 -7.73
C LEU A 282 5.57 -14.60 -8.36
N TYR A 283 6.59 -14.84 -7.54
CA TYR A 283 8.00 -14.86 -7.99
C TYR A 283 8.29 -16.04 -8.90
N GLU A 284 7.66 -17.18 -8.64
CA GLU A 284 7.79 -18.39 -9.46
C GLU A 284 7.14 -18.24 -10.82
N ASP A 285 5.93 -17.66 -10.90
CA ASP A 285 5.22 -17.43 -12.17
C ASP A 285 5.94 -16.38 -13.03
N ILE A 286 6.43 -15.29 -12.41
CA ILE A 286 7.26 -14.28 -13.10
C ILE A 286 8.49 -14.95 -13.73
N ARG A 287 9.22 -15.78 -12.97
CA ARG A 287 10.40 -16.48 -13.45
C ARG A 287 10.06 -17.48 -14.55
N LYS A 288 8.98 -18.25 -14.39
CA LYS A 288 8.49 -19.22 -15.40
C LYS A 288 8.15 -18.54 -16.72
N ARG A 289 7.70 -17.28 -16.68
CA ARG A 289 7.38 -16.46 -17.87
C ARG A 289 8.57 -15.63 -18.38
N GLY A 290 9.77 -15.90 -17.87
CA GLY A 290 11.00 -15.24 -18.31
C GLY A 290 11.21 -13.83 -17.79
N GLY A 291 10.46 -13.42 -16.77
CA GLY A 291 10.65 -12.15 -16.06
C GLY A 291 11.63 -12.26 -14.89
N ASN A 292 11.99 -11.10 -14.34
CA ASN A 292 12.84 -10.97 -13.14
C ASN A 292 12.00 -10.46 -11.96
N GLY A 293 11.67 -11.33 -11.00
CA GLY A 293 10.92 -10.98 -9.80
C GLY A 293 11.85 -10.57 -8.67
N ILE A 294 11.76 -9.34 -8.19
CA ILE A 294 12.55 -8.82 -7.06
C ILE A 294 11.66 -8.69 -5.82
N MET A 295 12.09 -9.32 -4.73
CA MET A 295 11.49 -9.16 -3.41
C MET A 295 12.14 -7.97 -2.69
N TRP A 296 11.33 -7.07 -2.11
CA TRP A 296 11.82 -5.88 -1.45
C TRP A 296 11.09 -5.59 -0.14
N LYS A 297 11.41 -4.45 0.48
CA LYS A 297 10.77 -3.96 1.71
C LYS A 297 9.34 -3.52 1.45
N THR A 298 8.48 -3.67 2.46
CA THR A 298 7.12 -3.11 2.45
C THR A 298 7.14 -1.60 2.61
N GLY A 299 6.34 -0.90 1.80
CA GLY A 299 6.10 0.54 1.89
C GLY A 299 6.16 1.25 0.55
N HIS A 300 5.11 1.99 0.23
CA HIS A 300 4.94 2.63 -1.08
C HIS A 300 6.12 3.53 -1.50
N SER A 301 6.76 4.23 -0.56
CA SER A 301 7.87 5.13 -0.88
C SER A 301 9.16 4.38 -1.21
N VAL A 302 9.48 3.33 -0.43
CA VAL A 302 10.67 2.48 -0.71
C VAL A 302 10.46 1.61 -1.94
N MET A 303 9.21 1.25 -2.25
CA MET A 303 8.85 0.55 -3.49
C MET A 303 9.12 1.43 -4.71
N LYS A 304 8.65 2.70 -4.71
CA LYS A 304 8.93 3.69 -5.78
C LYS A 304 10.44 3.92 -5.98
N ALA A 305 11.20 3.99 -4.90
CA ALA A 305 12.65 4.14 -4.96
C ALA A 305 13.31 2.91 -5.61
N LYS A 306 12.90 1.69 -5.21
CA LYS A 306 13.42 0.44 -5.77
C LYS A 306 13.05 0.25 -7.23
N MET A 307 11.82 0.57 -7.62
CA MET A 307 11.42 0.56 -9.04
C MET A 307 12.33 1.44 -9.90
N LYS A 308 12.66 2.64 -9.42
CA LYS A 308 13.55 3.55 -10.14
C LYS A 308 14.98 3.01 -10.21
N GLU A 309 15.50 2.43 -9.12
CA GLU A 309 16.82 1.81 -9.05
C GLU A 309 16.96 0.67 -10.06
N GLU A 310 15.96 -0.23 -10.11
CA GLU A 310 15.94 -1.42 -10.96
C GLU A 310 15.39 -1.15 -12.38
N ASN A 311 14.95 0.08 -12.65
CA ASN A 311 14.22 0.45 -13.87
C ASN A 311 13.02 -0.50 -14.12
N ALA A 312 12.33 -0.86 -13.05
CA ALA A 312 11.24 -1.82 -13.09
C ALA A 312 9.95 -1.17 -13.62
N PRO A 313 9.32 -1.73 -14.67
CA PRO A 313 8.09 -1.19 -15.25
C PRO A 313 6.83 -1.46 -14.43
N LEU A 314 6.89 -2.38 -13.46
CA LEU A 314 5.75 -2.78 -12.64
C LEU A 314 6.22 -3.11 -11.22
N ALA A 315 5.45 -2.65 -10.24
CA ALA A 315 5.55 -3.14 -8.87
C ALA A 315 4.16 -3.21 -8.21
N GLY A 316 4.08 -3.92 -7.08
CA GLY A 316 2.87 -3.98 -6.29
C GLY A 316 3.08 -4.56 -4.92
N GLU A 317 2.16 -4.23 -4.03
CA GLU A 317 2.11 -4.73 -2.66
C GLU A 317 0.82 -5.53 -2.41
N MET A 318 0.87 -6.46 -1.49
CA MET A 318 -0.31 -7.21 -1.05
C MET A 318 -1.43 -6.30 -0.53
N SER A 319 -1.06 -5.14 0.01
CA SER A 319 -1.99 -4.11 0.48
C SER A 319 -2.79 -3.40 -0.63
N GLY A 320 -2.51 -3.70 -1.90
CA GLY A 320 -3.21 -3.12 -3.05
C GLY A 320 -2.55 -1.89 -3.66
N HIS A 321 -1.40 -1.43 -3.17
CA HIS A 321 -0.62 -0.43 -3.90
C HIS A 321 -0.08 -1.04 -5.19
N MET A 322 -0.43 -0.47 -6.35
CA MET A 322 0.02 -0.90 -7.67
C MET A 322 0.72 0.25 -8.38
N PHE A 323 1.90 -0.02 -8.92
CA PHE A 323 2.78 0.97 -9.50
C PHE A 323 3.12 0.58 -10.94
N PHE A 324 2.80 1.43 -11.89
CA PHE A 324 3.06 1.20 -13.31
C PHE A 324 4.04 2.24 -13.85
N ALA A 325 5.14 1.79 -14.43
CA ALA A 325 6.13 2.63 -15.11
C ALA A 325 6.37 2.19 -16.57
N ASP A 326 5.62 1.20 -17.06
CA ASP A 326 5.67 0.75 -18.45
C ASP A 326 5.09 1.77 -19.44
N ARG A 327 3.95 2.36 -19.06
CA ARG A 327 3.19 3.37 -19.83
C ARG A 327 2.67 4.50 -18.93
N TYR A 328 3.12 4.55 -17.66
CA TYR A 328 2.72 5.51 -16.66
C TYR A 328 3.94 5.99 -15.88
N PHE A 329 3.76 6.70 -14.78
CA PHE A 329 4.81 7.47 -14.11
C PHE A 329 5.48 6.77 -12.93
N GLY A 330 5.08 5.55 -12.58
CA GLY A 330 5.72 4.73 -11.54
C GLY A 330 5.34 5.07 -10.10
N TYR A 331 4.18 5.67 -9.88
CA TYR A 331 3.61 5.85 -8.54
C TYR A 331 2.35 4.97 -8.34
N ASP A 332 1.94 4.83 -7.09
CA ASP A 332 0.77 4.07 -6.67
C ASP A 332 -0.53 4.79 -7.06
N ASP A 333 -1.35 4.12 -7.89
CA ASP A 333 -2.59 4.68 -8.40
C ASP A 333 -3.63 3.57 -8.61
N ALA A 334 -4.57 3.49 -7.67
CA ALA A 334 -5.61 2.46 -7.71
C ALA A 334 -6.62 2.70 -8.84
N ILE A 335 -6.88 3.95 -9.22
CA ILE A 335 -7.76 4.28 -10.34
C ILE A 335 -7.12 3.86 -11.67
N TYR A 336 -5.83 4.16 -11.87
CA TYR A 336 -5.09 3.69 -13.03
C TYR A 336 -5.01 2.16 -13.08
N ALA A 337 -4.74 1.52 -11.93
CA ALA A 337 -4.72 0.06 -11.82
C ALA A 337 -6.06 -0.58 -12.20
N SER A 338 -7.18 0.06 -11.84
CA SER A 338 -8.52 -0.37 -12.26
C SER A 338 -8.67 -0.31 -13.78
N CYS A 339 -8.23 0.76 -14.41
CA CYS A 339 -8.25 0.88 -15.89
C CYS A 339 -7.38 -0.20 -16.55
N ARG A 340 -6.21 -0.54 -15.98
CA ARG A 340 -5.35 -1.63 -16.46
C ARG A 340 -6.03 -3.01 -16.30
N LEU A 341 -6.76 -3.23 -15.22
CA LEU A 341 -7.55 -4.47 -15.06
C LEU A 341 -8.64 -4.57 -16.13
N ILE A 342 -9.39 -3.50 -16.38
CA ILE A 342 -10.40 -3.47 -17.43
C ILE A 342 -9.77 -3.73 -18.81
N GLU A 343 -8.61 -3.15 -19.10
CA GLU A 343 -7.87 -3.41 -20.34
C GLU A 343 -7.57 -4.91 -20.51
N ILE A 344 -7.15 -5.61 -19.46
CA ILE A 344 -6.88 -7.05 -19.48
C ILE A 344 -8.16 -7.85 -19.68
N LEU A 345 -9.21 -7.54 -18.91
CA LEU A 345 -10.49 -8.25 -19.02
C LEU A 345 -11.13 -8.07 -20.40
N SER A 346 -11.05 -6.88 -20.98
CA SER A 346 -11.58 -6.62 -22.32
C SER A 346 -10.83 -7.38 -23.43
N LYS A 347 -9.51 -7.55 -23.30
CA LYS A 347 -8.68 -8.30 -24.25
C LYS A 347 -8.90 -9.80 -24.19
N THR A 348 -9.01 -10.35 -22.96
CA THR A 348 -9.06 -11.79 -22.76
C THR A 348 -10.42 -12.39 -23.06
N GLN A 349 -11.51 -11.64 -22.89
CA GLN A 349 -12.91 -12.10 -22.98
C GLN A 349 -13.18 -13.35 -22.12
N ALA A 350 -12.38 -13.56 -21.11
CA ALA A 350 -12.46 -14.68 -20.18
C ALA A 350 -12.90 -14.19 -18.79
N PRO A 351 -13.59 -15.03 -17.98
CA PRO A 351 -13.94 -14.68 -16.62
C PRO A 351 -12.70 -14.27 -15.81
N PHE A 352 -12.84 -13.30 -14.91
CA PHE A 352 -11.74 -12.82 -14.10
C PHE A 352 -11.09 -13.95 -13.27
N SER A 353 -11.90 -14.85 -12.68
CA SER A 353 -11.45 -16.03 -11.94
C SER A 353 -10.54 -16.94 -12.75
N SER A 354 -10.73 -17.02 -14.07
CA SER A 354 -9.93 -17.89 -14.94
C SER A 354 -8.50 -17.45 -15.14
N LEU A 355 -8.17 -16.17 -14.89
CA LEU A 355 -6.83 -15.61 -15.12
C LEU A 355 -5.77 -16.20 -14.16
N LEU A 356 -6.22 -16.83 -13.08
CA LEU A 356 -5.37 -17.45 -12.06
C LEU A 356 -5.62 -18.95 -11.88
N ALA A 357 -6.52 -19.55 -12.68
CA ALA A 357 -6.94 -20.95 -12.51
C ALA A 357 -5.82 -22.00 -12.71
N ASP A 358 -4.73 -21.61 -13.37
CA ASP A 358 -3.53 -22.45 -13.57
C ASP A 358 -2.54 -22.43 -12.39
N LEU A 359 -2.77 -21.59 -11.39
CA LEU A 359 -1.91 -21.54 -10.20
C LEU A 359 -2.17 -22.74 -9.28
N PRO A 360 -1.11 -23.26 -8.65
CA PRO A 360 -1.32 -24.29 -7.64
C PRO A 360 -2.11 -23.71 -6.46
N PRO A 361 -3.04 -24.48 -5.89
CA PRO A 361 -3.75 -24.07 -4.69
C PRO A 361 -2.76 -23.92 -3.54
N THR A 362 -2.90 -22.84 -2.78
CA THR A 362 -2.10 -22.58 -1.57
C THR A 362 -3.01 -22.22 -0.41
N GLN A 363 -2.62 -22.63 0.78
CA GLN A 363 -3.25 -22.27 2.04
C GLN A 363 -2.50 -21.07 2.61
N VAL A 364 -3.20 -20.01 2.96
CA VAL A 364 -2.60 -18.76 3.42
C VAL A 364 -3.28 -18.27 4.69
N THR A 365 -2.55 -17.67 5.61
CA THR A 365 -3.16 -16.89 6.68
C THR A 365 -3.46 -15.47 6.16
N PRO A 366 -4.50 -14.80 6.69
CA PRO A 366 -4.55 -13.35 6.61
C PRO A 366 -3.32 -12.74 7.28
N GLU A 367 -3.11 -11.44 7.11
CA GLU A 367 -2.09 -10.71 7.86
C GLU A 367 -2.44 -10.75 9.36
N ILE A 368 -1.61 -11.42 10.14
CA ILE A 368 -1.78 -11.52 11.59
C ILE A 368 -1.00 -10.39 12.24
N ARG A 369 -1.68 -9.60 13.06
CA ARG A 369 -1.06 -8.50 13.83
C ARG A 369 -1.00 -8.86 15.31
N VAL A 370 0.20 -8.76 15.87
CA VAL A 370 0.47 -9.02 17.28
C VAL A 370 0.99 -7.73 17.91
N ASP A 371 0.29 -7.23 18.92
CA ASP A 371 0.69 -6.02 19.63
C ASP A 371 2.13 -6.14 20.17
N CYS A 372 2.97 -5.19 19.81
CA CYS A 372 4.35 -5.12 20.25
C CYS A 372 4.79 -3.64 20.30
N PRO A 373 5.23 -3.13 21.45
CA PRO A 373 5.62 -1.73 21.60
C PRO A 373 6.74 -1.32 20.64
N ASP A 374 6.71 -0.05 20.23
CA ASP A 374 7.64 0.52 19.25
C ASP A 374 9.11 0.43 19.68
N ASP A 375 9.39 0.49 20.97
CA ASP A 375 10.75 0.45 21.55
C ASP A 375 11.37 -0.95 21.57
N VAL A 376 10.58 -2.02 21.41
CA VAL A 376 11.06 -3.41 21.48
C VAL A 376 10.84 -4.22 20.22
N LYS A 377 9.86 -3.88 19.37
CA LYS A 377 9.47 -4.71 18.21
C LYS A 377 10.63 -4.99 17.25
N PHE A 378 11.48 -3.99 16.98
CA PHE A 378 12.63 -4.17 16.10
C PHE A 378 13.70 -5.07 16.71
N PHE A 379 13.91 -4.96 18.02
CA PHE A 379 14.85 -5.82 18.74
C PHE A 379 14.38 -7.28 18.80
N VAL A 380 13.06 -7.50 18.98
CA VAL A 380 12.44 -8.84 18.91
C VAL A 380 12.72 -9.50 17.57
N VAL A 381 12.44 -8.78 16.48
CA VAL A 381 12.62 -9.29 15.11
C VAL A 381 14.10 -9.54 14.81
N GLU A 382 15.01 -8.67 15.26
CA GLU A 382 16.44 -8.85 15.06
C GLU A 382 16.98 -10.08 15.81
N THR A 383 16.50 -10.30 17.04
CA THR A 383 16.86 -11.50 17.83
C THR A 383 16.35 -12.76 17.16
N LEU A 384 15.11 -12.76 16.67
CA LEU A 384 14.51 -13.87 15.92
C LEU A 384 15.30 -14.14 14.63
N ARG A 385 15.67 -13.09 13.90
CA ARG A 385 16.47 -13.17 12.68
C ARG A 385 17.80 -13.89 12.94
N ALA A 386 18.54 -13.49 13.97
CA ALA A 386 19.81 -14.10 14.32
C ALA A 386 19.66 -15.61 14.59
N ARG A 387 18.65 -16.01 15.37
CA ARG A 387 18.37 -17.41 15.67
C ARG A 387 18.02 -18.24 14.44
N LEU A 388 17.16 -17.72 13.56
CA LEU A 388 16.70 -18.45 12.37
C LEU A 388 17.80 -18.54 11.30
N VAL A 389 18.66 -17.52 11.17
CA VAL A 389 19.86 -17.60 10.31
C VAL A 389 20.84 -18.63 10.82
N GLU A 390 21.07 -18.70 12.14
CA GLU A 390 21.91 -19.73 12.75
C GLU A 390 21.34 -21.14 12.53
N ALA A 391 20.02 -21.31 12.75
CA ALA A 391 19.33 -22.57 12.53
C ALA A 391 19.41 -23.05 11.06
N ALA A 392 19.34 -22.13 10.10
CA ALA A 392 19.48 -22.45 8.66
C ALA A 392 20.88 -22.96 8.29
N GLY A 393 21.93 -22.54 9.03
CA GLY A 393 23.30 -23.02 8.85
C GLY A 393 23.58 -24.41 9.41
N GLN A 394 22.65 -24.96 10.19
CA GLN A 394 22.82 -26.29 10.81
C GLN A 394 22.22 -27.38 9.93
N SER A 395 22.98 -28.44 9.68
CA SER A 395 22.45 -29.64 8.98
C SER A 395 21.32 -30.25 9.84
N PRO A 396 20.15 -30.56 9.26
CA PRO A 396 19.07 -31.19 10.01
C PRO A 396 19.51 -32.53 10.58
N SER A 397 19.31 -32.75 11.88
CA SER A 397 19.51 -34.05 12.52
C SER A 397 18.65 -35.11 11.83
N PRO A 398 19.15 -36.32 11.60
CA PRO A 398 18.40 -37.41 10.97
C PRO A 398 17.06 -37.70 11.66
N ASP A 399 16.99 -37.55 12.96
CA ASP A 399 15.79 -37.79 13.77
C ASP A 399 14.80 -36.60 13.74
N ALA A 400 15.24 -35.38 13.41
CA ALA A 400 14.39 -34.19 13.39
C ALA A 400 13.52 -34.05 12.13
N ARG A 401 13.76 -34.84 11.08
CA ARG A 401 13.08 -34.74 9.79
C ARG A 401 11.56 -35.03 9.85
N HIS A 402 11.09 -35.61 10.91
CA HIS A 402 9.67 -35.98 11.07
C HIS A 402 8.87 -35.02 11.97
N SER A 403 9.53 -34.08 12.67
CA SER A 403 8.86 -33.23 13.66
C SER A 403 8.97 -31.71 13.45
N LYS A 404 10.01 -31.22 12.73
CA LYS A 404 10.19 -29.77 12.50
C LYS A 404 10.35 -29.44 11.01
N PRO A 405 9.76 -28.34 10.52
CA PRO A 405 10.00 -27.86 9.15
C PRO A 405 11.49 -27.60 8.91
N VAL A 406 12.00 -28.02 7.75
CA VAL A 406 13.43 -27.80 7.39
C VAL A 406 13.56 -26.45 6.69
N ILE A 407 14.36 -25.56 7.27
CA ILE A 407 14.64 -24.24 6.68
C ILE A 407 15.45 -24.41 5.39
N ARG A 408 15.00 -23.80 4.31
CA ARG A 408 15.66 -23.76 3.01
C ARG A 408 16.38 -22.45 2.77
N GLU A 409 15.73 -21.35 3.11
CA GLU A 409 16.24 -20.01 2.91
C GLU A 409 15.72 -19.07 3.98
N VAL A 410 16.53 -18.09 4.36
CA VAL A 410 16.13 -17.00 5.26
C VAL A 410 16.38 -15.67 4.56
N VAL A 411 15.31 -14.95 4.23
CA VAL A 411 15.35 -13.61 3.64
C VAL A 411 15.18 -12.57 4.75
N THR A 412 16.12 -11.62 4.83
CA THR A 412 16.22 -10.65 5.93
C THR A 412 16.07 -9.18 5.47
N ILE A 413 15.44 -8.96 4.33
CA ILE A 413 15.29 -7.64 3.70
C ILE A 413 14.38 -6.74 4.53
N ASP A 414 13.28 -7.30 5.07
CA ASP A 414 12.31 -6.59 5.93
C ASP A 414 11.71 -7.59 6.93
N GLY A 415 12.29 -7.64 8.12
CA GLY A 415 12.00 -8.68 9.08
C GLY A 415 12.74 -9.98 8.77
N VAL A 416 12.07 -11.11 8.99
CA VAL A 416 12.59 -12.44 8.69
C VAL A 416 11.53 -13.27 7.98
N ARG A 417 11.77 -13.59 6.71
CA ARG A 417 10.98 -14.52 5.91
C ARG A 417 11.76 -15.82 5.75
N VAL A 418 11.15 -16.92 6.15
CA VAL A 418 11.76 -18.25 6.14
C VAL A 418 11.01 -19.13 5.15
N SER A 419 11.75 -19.67 4.18
CA SER A 419 11.23 -20.63 3.21
C SER A 419 11.52 -22.06 3.67
N PHE A 420 10.54 -22.93 3.48
CA PHE A 420 10.56 -24.36 3.74
C PHE A 420 10.23 -25.13 2.46
N ASP A 421 10.26 -26.47 2.47
CA ASP A 421 9.98 -27.27 1.26
C ASP A 421 8.58 -27.04 0.68
N GLU A 422 7.59 -26.81 1.55
CA GLU A 422 6.18 -26.76 1.15
C GLU A 422 5.47 -25.48 1.64
N GLY A 423 6.24 -24.38 1.83
CA GLY A 423 5.67 -23.11 2.25
C GLY A 423 6.71 -22.14 2.81
N TRP A 424 6.20 -21.05 3.35
CA TRP A 424 7.02 -20.02 3.98
C TRP A 424 6.27 -19.32 5.11
N GLY A 425 7.01 -18.65 5.99
CA GLY A 425 6.45 -17.76 7.00
C GLY A 425 7.27 -16.49 7.15
N LEU A 426 6.60 -15.40 7.47
CA LEU A 426 7.19 -14.08 7.66
C LEU A 426 6.84 -13.55 9.05
N ILE A 427 7.82 -12.97 9.72
CA ILE A 427 7.63 -12.15 10.92
C ILE A 427 8.43 -10.86 10.75
N ARG A 428 7.74 -9.70 10.84
CA ARG A 428 8.36 -8.39 10.68
C ARG A 428 7.78 -7.37 11.67
N ALA A 429 8.54 -6.32 11.97
CA ALA A 429 8.04 -5.17 12.71
C ALA A 429 7.25 -4.24 11.77
N SER A 430 6.06 -3.80 12.20
CA SER A 430 5.32 -2.77 11.47
C SER A 430 6.04 -1.43 11.55
N ASN A 431 6.19 -0.72 10.43
CA ASN A 431 6.77 0.63 10.39
C ASN A 431 5.77 1.72 10.80
N THR A 432 4.47 1.40 10.80
CA THR A 432 3.39 2.38 11.01
C THR A 432 2.61 2.16 12.30
N GLN A 433 2.68 0.96 12.90
CA GLN A 433 1.93 0.58 14.11
C GLN A 433 2.82 -0.10 15.15
N PRO A 434 2.47 -0.07 16.45
CA PRO A 434 3.17 -0.78 17.50
C PRO A 434 2.81 -2.27 17.49
N ALA A 435 3.20 -2.97 16.44
CA ALA A 435 2.84 -4.36 16.20
C ALA A 435 3.92 -5.14 15.43
N LEU A 436 3.94 -6.44 15.62
CA LEU A 436 4.53 -7.40 14.70
C LEU A 436 3.48 -7.83 13.67
N VAL A 437 3.94 -8.08 12.46
CA VAL A 437 3.13 -8.56 11.33
C VAL A 437 3.63 -9.94 10.97
N LEU A 438 2.73 -10.92 10.98
CA LEU A 438 2.99 -12.31 10.61
C LEU A 438 2.13 -12.70 9.41
N ARG A 439 2.69 -13.50 8.51
CA ARG A 439 1.97 -14.15 7.41
C ARG A 439 2.61 -15.49 7.09
N PHE A 440 1.76 -16.47 6.76
CA PHE A 440 2.21 -17.82 6.44
C PHE A 440 1.47 -18.32 5.19
N GLU A 441 2.17 -19.11 4.38
CA GLU A 441 1.62 -19.76 3.18
C GLU A 441 2.24 -21.16 3.05
N ALA A 442 1.42 -22.13 2.69
CA ALA A 442 1.87 -23.51 2.44
C ALA A 442 0.98 -24.22 1.42
N THR A 443 1.42 -25.41 0.98
CA THR A 443 0.73 -26.25 0.00
C THR A 443 -0.44 -27.05 0.61
N SER A 444 -0.51 -27.18 1.95
CA SER A 444 -1.61 -27.82 2.66
C SER A 444 -1.88 -27.19 4.03
N PRO A 445 -3.07 -27.37 4.60
CA PRO A 445 -3.41 -26.89 5.94
C PRO A 445 -2.46 -27.42 7.02
N GLU A 446 -2.05 -28.68 6.94
CA GLU A 446 -1.16 -29.33 7.91
C GLU A 446 0.23 -28.68 7.87
N ARG A 447 0.75 -28.42 6.67
CA ARG A 447 2.03 -27.75 6.47
C ARG A 447 1.98 -26.30 6.92
N LEU A 448 0.90 -25.59 6.61
CA LEU A 448 0.66 -24.24 7.09
C LEU A 448 0.72 -24.18 8.63
N GLN A 449 0.00 -25.09 9.29
CA GLN A 449 -0.02 -25.17 10.75
C GLN A 449 1.37 -25.50 11.32
N ALA A 450 2.11 -26.42 10.71
CA ALA A 450 3.44 -26.81 11.17
C ALA A 450 4.44 -25.65 11.06
N ILE A 451 4.45 -24.92 9.93
CA ILE A 451 5.30 -23.75 9.72
C ILE A 451 4.94 -22.64 10.70
N ARG A 452 3.65 -22.35 10.86
CA ARG A 452 3.14 -21.35 11.78
C ARG A 452 3.57 -21.66 13.21
N THR A 453 3.29 -22.88 13.70
CA THR A 453 3.64 -23.29 15.05
C THR A 453 5.14 -23.15 15.30
N TYR A 454 5.97 -23.62 14.37
CA TYR A 454 7.43 -23.52 14.49
C TYR A 454 7.91 -22.07 14.64
N LEU A 455 7.44 -21.16 13.79
CA LEU A 455 7.88 -19.77 13.83
C LEU A 455 7.28 -18.98 15.01
N GLU A 456 6.05 -19.30 15.44
CA GLU A 456 5.44 -18.72 16.64
C GLU A 456 6.18 -19.18 17.91
N GLU A 457 6.61 -20.45 18.01
CA GLU A 457 7.44 -20.95 19.12
C GLU A 457 8.81 -20.26 19.17
N GLU A 458 9.47 -20.07 18.04
CA GLU A 458 10.75 -19.36 17.98
C GLU A 458 10.60 -17.87 18.37
N LEU A 459 9.49 -17.22 17.94
CA LEU A 459 9.16 -15.87 18.34
C LEU A 459 8.90 -15.78 19.85
N GLU A 460 8.13 -16.72 20.41
CA GLU A 460 7.84 -16.77 21.84
C GLU A 460 9.11 -16.99 22.68
N ALA A 461 10.02 -17.84 22.19
CA ALA A 461 11.32 -18.05 22.84
C ALA A 461 12.16 -16.75 22.90
N CYS A 462 12.13 -15.94 21.82
CA CYS A 462 12.78 -14.62 21.79
C CYS A 462 12.13 -13.65 22.80
N CYS A 463 10.80 -13.60 22.84
CA CYS A 463 10.07 -12.75 23.79
C CYS A 463 10.31 -13.17 25.24
N ASN A 464 10.37 -14.48 25.54
CA ASN A 464 10.62 -15.01 26.87
C ASN A 464 12.03 -14.73 27.38
N ALA A 465 13.04 -14.80 26.51
CA ALA A 465 14.42 -14.42 26.83
C ALA A 465 14.53 -12.94 27.26
N MET A 466 13.57 -12.10 26.88
CA MET A 466 13.51 -10.68 27.22
C MET A 466 12.66 -10.39 28.49
N LYS A 467 11.92 -11.36 29.05
CA LYS A 467 11.05 -11.19 30.22
C LYS A 467 11.75 -10.72 31.50
N HIS A 468 13.07 -10.74 31.57
CA HIS A 468 13.82 -10.04 32.60
C HIS A 468 13.76 -8.50 32.50
N ARG A 469 13.07 -7.95 31.43
CA ARG A 469 12.80 -6.52 31.21
C ARG A 469 11.30 -6.25 31.01
N SER A 470 10.46 -6.63 31.97
CA SER A 470 9.04 -6.20 32.07
C SER A 470 8.18 -6.36 30.81
N PHE A 471 8.11 -7.54 30.23
CA PHE A 471 7.22 -7.79 29.11
C PHE A 471 6.40 -9.07 29.31
N SER A 472 5.09 -8.98 29.34
CA SER A 472 4.21 -10.13 29.28
C SER A 472 3.64 -10.22 27.85
N PHE A 473 4.09 -11.20 27.10
CA PHE A 473 3.39 -11.63 25.88
C PHE A 473 1.99 -12.11 26.32
N CYS A 474 0.97 -11.36 25.94
CA CYS A 474 -0.40 -11.68 26.35
C CYS A 474 -0.83 -12.99 25.69
N HIS A 475 -1.08 -14.01 26.49
CA HIS A 475 -1.59 -15.33 26.07
C HIS A 475 -3.05 -15.25 25.59
N SER A 476 -3.41 -14.28 24.81
CA SER A 476 -4.70 -14.26 24.17
C SER A 476 -4.52 -14.50 22.68
N ARG A 477 -4.53 -15.83 22.25
CA ARG A 477 -5.54 -16.00 21.26
C ARG A 477 -5.54 -17.29 20.50
N ARG A 478 -6.72 -17.78 20.52
CA ARG A 478 -7.24 -18.76 19.56
C ARG A 478 -7.08 -18.20 18.14
N LEU A 479 -6.59 -19.04 17.31
CA LEU A 479 -6.37 -19.00 15.87
C LEU A 479 -7.38 -18.15 15.11
N SER A 480 -6.90 -17.14 14.39
CA SER A 480 -7.66 -16.62 13.25
C SER A 480 -7.90 -17.77 12.26
N PRO A 481 -9.07 -17.84 11.63
CA PRO A 481 -9.38 -18.93 10.71
C PRO A 481 -8.36 -18.98 9.57
N ILE A 482 -8.03 -20.20 9.15
CA ILE A 482 -7.30 -20.46 7.90
C ILE A 482 -8.28 -20.12 6.79
N LEU A 483 -7.86 -19.27 5.86
CA LEU A 483 -8.63 -18.97 4.65
C LEU A 483 -8.16 -19.90 3.54
N ASP A 484 -9.10 -20.58 2.88
CA ASP A 484 -8.85 -21.26 1.61
C ASP A 484 -8.77 -20.21 0.50
N TYR A 485 -7.70 -20.24 -0.29
CA TYR A 485 -7.46 -19.34 -1.42
C TYR A 485 -7.38 -20.12 -2.72
#